data_b5147a3bd1d39d362f9ebfda94d789bc
#
_entry.id   b5147a3bd1d39d362f9ebfda94d789bc
#
_cell.length_a   1.000
_cell.length_b   1.000
_cell.length_c   1.000
_cell.angle_alpha   90.00
_cell.angle_beta   90.00
_cell.angle_gamma   90.00
#
_symmetry.space_group_name_H-M   'P 1'
#
loop_
_entity.id
_entity.type
_entity.pdbx_description
1 polymer ?
#
loop_
_entity_poly.entity_id
_entity_poly.type
_entity_poly.pdbx_seq_one_letter_code
_entity_poly.pdbx_strand_id
1 'polypeptide(L)'
;MTYPISSDTFANPLLVALLRALSSCFGKAGKDFFVIGAASRDILRLYLEAEPSPRRTRDLDIAIAVDSWDVFFDISEMLKKNGFRKDRHMKQRFYYGEYPDADYELDVVPFGGVTAPGEKIYWPPEESPMMSVKGFASVLKDCVDVVVDNEFSFKIPSAPAFFVLKFDAWLDRHLLNDKDAKDMSFILANYYLHEITSPAHLEVLDVLPDPFEPFIAGAYMIAKDIIPLLKRDVLLSYVSDIEAELAKEQRSQLLTQSMGPEYGYDIVREAWTVIANEFKKAAQG
;
A
#
# COMPACT_ATOMS: atom_id res chain seq x y z
N MET A 1 13.52 -3.50 -8.77
CA MET A 1 13.23 -4.94 -8.52
C MET A 1 12.07 -5.35 -9.41
N THR A 2 12.09 -6.57 -9.97
CA THR A 2 11.04 -7.09 -10.88
C THR A 2 10.48 -8.37 -10.30
N TYR A 3 9.15 -8.50 -10.27
CA TYR A 3 8.43 -9.66 -9.76
C TYR A 3 7.61 -10.32 -10.87
N PRO A 4 8.05 -11.48 -11.39
CA PRO A 4 7.32 -12.24 -12.41
C PRO A 4 6.18 -13.03 -11.76
N ILE A 5 4.98 -12.95 -12.34
CA ILE A 5 3.81 -13.76 -11.93
C ILE A 5 3.08 -14.34 -13.14
N SER A 6 2.38 -15.44 -12.93
CA SER A 6 1.46 -16.00 -13.93
C SER A 6 0.08 -15.37 -13.81
N SER A 7 -0.59 -15.12 -14.92
CA SER A 7 -1.99 -14.69 -14.95
C SER A 7 -2.93 -15.67 -14.24
N ASP A 8 -2.59 -16.96 -14.18
CA ASP A 8 -3.36 -17.98 -13.46
C ASP A 8 -3.41 -17.77 -11.94
N THR A 9 -2.51 -16.95 -11.39
CA THR A 9 -2.53 -16.60 -9.96
C THR A 9 -3.67 -15.67 -9.59
N PHE A 10 -4.24 -14.95 -10.56
CA PHE A 10 -5.37 -14.06 -10.34
C PHE A 10 -6.69 -14.83 -10.35
N ALA A 11 -7.43 -14.77 -9.27
CA ALA A 11 -8.73 -15.44 -9.14
C ALA A 11 -9.80 -14.95 -10.12
N ASN A 12 -9.60 -13.77 -10.73
CA ASN A 12 -10.54 -13.15 -11.64
C ASN A 12 -9.86 -12.80 -12.98
N PRO A 13 -10.18 -13.49 -14.09
CA PRO A 13 -9.62 -13.18 -15.41
C PRO A 13 -9.90 -11.74 -15.88
N LEU A 14 -11.01 -11.14 -15.43
CA LEU A 14 -11.34 -9.75 -15.79
C LEU A 14 -10.36 -8.76 -15.16
N LEU A 15 -9.80 -9.07 -13.98
CA LEU A 15 -8.73 -8.25 -13.39
C LEU A 15 -7.47 -8.27 -14.25
N VAL A 16 -7.09 -9.43 -14.79
CA VAL A 16 -5.95 -9.56 -15.72
C VAL A 16 -6.19 -8.73 -16.99
N ALA A 17 -7.38 -8.82 -17.57
CA ALA A 17 -7.76 -8.03 -18.74
C ALA A 17 -7.73 -6.52 -18.46
N LEU A 18 -8.23 -6.10 -17.29
CA LEU A 18 -8.20 -4.71 -16.83
C LEU A 18 -6.76 -4.20 -16.67
N LEU A 19 -5.89 -4.95 -15.98
CA LEU A 19 -4.48 -4.59 -15.77
C LEU A 19 -3.72 -4.50 -17.10
N ARG A 20 -3.98 -5.42 -18.05
CA ARG A 20 -3.42 -5.38 -19.41
C ARG A 20 -3.88 -4.15 -20.17
N ALA A 21 -5.16 -3.82 -20.10
CA ALA A 21 -5.71 -2.63 -20.74
C ALA A 21 -5.08 -1.34 -20.18
N LEU A 22 -4.97 -1.24 -18.85
CA LEU A 22 -4.30 -0.10 -18.18
C LEU A 22 -2.83 0.00 -18.61
N SER A 23 -2.07 -1.09 -18.55
CA SER A 23 -0.67 -1.12 -18.98
C SER A 23 -0.51 -0.61 -20.43
N SER A 24 -1.37 -1.07 -21.35
CA SER A 24 -1.37 -0.59 -22.74
C SER A 24 -1.72 0.89 -22.86
N CYS A 25 -2.75 1.37 -22.13
CA CYS A 25 -3.19 2.76 -22.19
C CYS A 25 -2.12 3.71 -21.66
N PHE A 26 -1.60 3.42 -20.47
CA PHE A 26 -0.61 4.26 -19.81
C PHE A 26 0.75 4.21 -20.50
N GLY A 27 1.16 3.01 -21.00
CA GLY A 27 2.40 2.88 -21.79
C GLY A 27 2.37 3.71 -23.07
N LYS A 28 1.24 3.74 -23.82
CA LYS A 28 1.07 4.61 -25.01
C LYS A 28 1.11 6.10 -24.66
N ALA A 29 0.64 6.46 -23.47
CA ALA A 29 0.66 7.84 -22.99
C ALA A 29 2.01 8.27 -22.38
N GLY A 30 2.97 7.35 -22.23
CA GLY A 30 4.24 7.61 -21.56
C GLY A 30 4.06 8.01 -20.08
N LYS A 31 3.06 7.43 -19.42
CA LYS A 31 2.71 7.70 -18.02
C LYS A 31 2.79 6.42 -17.21
N ASP A 32 3.18 6.55 -15.96
CA ASP A 32 3.13 5.45 -14.99
C ASP A 32 1.82 5.46 -14.19
N PHE A 33 1.38 4.27 -13.81
CA PHE A 33 0.37 4.08 -12.79
C PHE A 33 0.84 3.03 -11.78
N PHE A 34 0.30 3.10 -10.59
CA PHE A 34 0.67 2.23 -9.48
C PHE A 34 -0.60 1.55 -8.94
N VAL A 35 -0.61 0.23 -8.92
CA VAL A 35 -1.70 -0.51 -8.28
C VAL A 35 -1.52 -0.38 -6.76
N ILE A 36 -2.58 0.04 -6.08
CA ILE A 36 -2.62 0.21 -4.62
C ILE A 36 -3.77 -0.63 -4.04
N GLY A 37 -4.07 -0.48 -2.76
CA GLY A 37 -5.23 -1.12 -2.15
C GLY A 37 -5.13 -2.64 -2.03
N ALA A 38 -6.27 -3.31 -2.21
CA ALA A 38 -6.38 -4.75 -1.97
C ALA A 38 -5.66 -5.60 -3.01
N ALA A 39 -5.65 -5.17 -4.28
CA ALA A 39 -4.94 -5.90 -5.34
C ALA A 39 -3.42 -5.89 -5.12
N SER A 40 -2.86 -4.76 -4.70
CA SER A 40 -1.44 -4.67 -4.32
C SER A 40 -1.12 -5.59 -3.14
N ARG A 41 -1.97 -5.63 -2.11
CA ARG A 41 -1.83 -6.56 -0.98
C ARG A 41 -1.79 -8.01 -1.46
N ASP A 42 -2.70 -8.41 -2.34
CA ASP A 42 -2.79 -9.80 -2.78
C ASP A 42 -1.58 -10.22 -3.62
N ILE A 43 -1.02 -9.30 -4.41
CA ILE A 43 0.25 -9.52 -5.13
C ILE A 43 1.43 -9.58 -4.15
N LEU A 44 1.49 -8.72 -3.13
CA LEU A 44 2.51 -8.81 -2.09
C LEU A 44 2.45 -10.11 -1.31
N ARG A 45 1.27 -10.69 -1.10
CA ARG A 45 1.13 -12.04 -0.51
C ARG A 45 1.81 -13.11 -1.34
N LEU A 46 1.65 -13.06 -2.66
CA LEU A 46 2.35 -13.97 -3.56
C LEU A 46 3.87 -13.74 -3.50
N TYR A 47 4.29 -12.49 -3.49
CA TYR A 47 5.72 -12.11 -3.39
C TYR A 47 6.35 -12.61 -2.09
N LEU A 48 5.65 -12.49 -0.97
CA LEU A 48 6.11 -12.96 0.35
C LEU A 48 5.83 -14.46 0.60
N GLU A 49 5.45 -15.21 -0.44
CA GLU A 49 5.13 -16.65 -0.38
C GLU A 49 4.10 -17.01 0.70
N ALA A 50 3.20 -16.08 0.99
CA ALA A 50 2.21 -16.23 2.04
C ALA A 50 0.87 -16.75 1.50
N GLU A 51 0.05 -17.33 2.39
CA GLU A 51 -1.28 -17.81 2.04
C GLU A 51 -2.16 -16.74 1.37
N PRO A 52 -2.97 -17.12 0.37
CA PRO A 52 -3.88 -16.20 -0.29
C PRO A 52 -4.83 -15.50 0.70
N SER A 53 -5.17 -14.25 0.40
CA SER A 53 -6.14 -13.53 1.22
C SER A 53 -7.53 -14.19 1.14
N PRO A 54 -8.21 -14.41 2.27
CA PRO A 54 -9.60 -14.86 2.26
C PRO A 54 -10.57 -13.75 1.78
N ARG A 55 -10.11 -12.50 1.75
CA ARG A 55 -10.89 -11.35 1.29
C ARG A 55 -10.78 -11.22 -0.22
N ARG A 56 -11.93 -11.27 -0.91
CA ARG A 56 -12.02 -11.00 -2.35
C ARG A 56 -12.45 -9.55 -2.55
N THR A 57 -11.81 -8.86 -3.49
CA THR A 57 -12.19 -7.52 -3.91
C THR A 57 -12.72 -7.55 -5.35
N ARG A 58 -13.61 -6.61 -5.69
CA ARG A 58 -14.13 -6.39 -7.04
C ARG A 58 -13.75 -5.00 -7.55
N ASP A 59 -12.91 -4.31 -6.81
CA ASP A 59 -12.39 -2.99 -7.11
C ASP A 59 -10.88 -3.03 -7.24
N LEU A 60 -10.37 -2.27 -8.19
CA LEU A 60 -8.97 -2.00 -8.40
C LEU A 60 -8.72 -0.52 -8.11
N ASP A 61 -7.83 -0.26 -7.17
CA ASP A 61 -7.36 1.09 -6.89
C ASP A 61 -6.03 1.32 -7.59
N ILE A 62 -5.90 2.42 -8.32
CA ILE A 62 -4.61 2.87 -8.87
C ILE A 62 -4.31 4.31 -8.47
N ALA A 63 -3.04 4.61 -8.28
CA ALA A 63 -2.53 5.96 -8.08
C ALA A 63 -1.79 6.43 -9.32
N ILE A 64 -1.96 7.70 -9.70
CA ILE A 64 -1.29 8.32 -10.85
C ILE A 64 -0.69 9.68 -10.47
N ALA A 65 0.57 9.91 -10.85
CA ALA A 65 1.19 11.20 -10.66
C ALA A 65 0.79 12.16 -11.81
N VAL A 66 0.22 13.31 -11.45
CA VAL A 66 -0.21 14.33 -12.42
C VAL A 66 0.25 15.72 -12.00
N ASP A 67 0.57 16.57 -12.97
CA ASP A 67 1.01 17.94 -12.72
C ASP A 67 -0.16 18.90 -12.46
N SER A 68 -1.35 18.58 -13.00
CA SER A 68 -2.56 19.40 -12.88
C SER A 68 -3.82 18.57 -13.04
N TRP A 69 -4.98 19.15 -12.72
CA TRP A 69 -6.29 18.56 -12.99
C TRP A 69 -6.58 18.40 -14.48
N ASP A 70 -6.06 19.27 -15.34
CA ASP A 70 -6.22 19.13 -16.79
C ASP A 70 -5.56 17.84 -17.29
N VAL A 71 -4.36 17.52 -16.80
CA VAL A 71 -3.68 16.24 -17.11
C VAL A 71 -4.51 15.03 -16.63
N PHE A 72 -5.14 15.12 -15.47
CA PHE A 72 -6.05 14.09 -15.00
C PHE A 72 -7.27 13.93 -15.90
N PHE A 73 -7.85 15.03 -16.36
CA PHE A 73 -8.99 14.99 -17.28
C PHE A 73 -8.60 14.40 -18.64
N ASP A 74 -7.42 14.72 -19.17
CA ASP A 74 -6.90 14.11 -20.39
C ASP A 74 -6.74 12.59 -20.25
N ILE A 75 -6.22 12.11 -19.10
CA ILE A 75 -6.14 10.68 -18.76
C ILE A 75 -7.55 10.08 -18.69
N SER A 76 -8.51 10.76 -18.07
CA SER A 76 -9.90 10.31 -18.01
C SER A 76 -10.50 10.13 -19.42
N GLU A 77 -10.26 11.06 -20.32
CA GLU A 77 -10.72 10.96 -21.73
C GLU A 77 -9.99 9.83 -22.49
N MET A 78 -8.69 9.64 -22.23
CA MET A 78 -7.93 8.51 -22.78
C MET A 78 -8.54 7.17 -22.33
N LEU A 79 -8.83 7.00 -21.05
CA LEU A 79 -9.47 5.79 -20.52
C LEU A 79 -10.83 5.54 -21.19
N LYS A 80 -11.69 6.56 -21.31
CA LYS A 80 -12.99 6.45 -22.00
C LYS A 80 -12.85 5.97 -23.44
N LYS A 81 -11.89 6.50 -24.19
CA LYS A 81 -11.59 6.10 -25.56
C LYS A 81 -11.10 4.65 -25.70
N ASN A 82 -10.61 4.08 -24.58
CA ASN A 82 -10.12 2.70 -24.52
C ASN A 82 -11.09 1.74 -23.80
N GLY A 83 -12.38 2.07 -23.78
CA GLY A 83 -13.44 1.17 -23.31
C GLY A 83 -13.77 1.25 -21.81
N PHE A 84 -13.18 2.19 -21.09
CA PHE A 84 -13.53 2.43 -19.69
C PHE A 84 -14.76 3.36 -19.61
N ARG A 85 -15.72 3.03 -18.77
CA ARG A 85 -16.91 3.85 -18.52
C ARG A 85 -16.75 4.65 -17.25
N LYS A 86 -16.83 5.99 -17.33
CA LYS A 86 -16.74 6.89 -16.18
C LYS A 86 -18.01 6.83 -15.35
N ASP A 87 -17.90 6.75 -14.02
CA ASP A 87 -19.03 6.92 -13.12
C ASP A 87 -19.57 8.35 -13.18
N ARG A 88 -20.89 8.50 -12.98
CA ARG A 88 -21.58 9.80 -13.06
C ARG A 88 -21.48 10.61 -11.77
N HIS A 89 -21.26 9.96 -10.64
CA HIS A 89 -21.29 10.56 -9.30
C HIS A 89 -19.91 10.51 -8.61
N MET A 90 -19.19 9.39 -8.78
CA MET A 90 -17.87 9.19 -8.16
C MET A 90 -16.77 9.66 -9.10
N LYS A 91 -16.09 10.76 -8.74
CA LYS A 91 -15.14 11.44 -9.62
C LYS A 91 -13.86 10.64 -9.91
N GLN A 92 -13.48 9.73 -9.03
CA GLN A 92 -12.35 8.82 -9.21
C GLN A 92 -12.72 7.55 -9.99
N ARG A 93 -14.02 7.15 -10.05
CA ARG A 93 -14.43 5.81 -10.44
C ARG A 93 -14.68 5.66 -11.93
N PHE A 94 -14.22 4.53 -12.43
CA PHE A 94 -14.49 3.98 -13.76
C PHE A 94 -14.94 2.53 -13.64
N TYR A 95 -15.50 2.00 -14.72
CA TYR A 95 -15.88 0.60 -14.86
C TYR A 95 -15.24 0.02 -16.11
N TYR A 96 -14.75 -1.22 -16.02
CA TYR A 96 -14.18 -1.98 -17.13
C TYR A 96 -14.92 -3.31 -17.28
N GLY A 97 -15.45 -3.58 -18.48
CA GLY A 97 -16.21 -4.78 -18.79
C GLY A 97 -17.33 -4.46 -19.78
N GLU A 98 -18.04 -5.52 -20.24
CA GLU A 98 -19.05 -5.39 -21.31
C GLU A 98 -20.46 -5.12 -20.75
N TYR A 99 -20.74 -5.48 -19.48
CA TYR A 99 -22.07 -5.39 -18.88
C TYR A 99 -22.01 -4.85 -17.44
N PRO A 100 -23.03 -4.08 -17.00
CA PRO A 100 -23.06 -3.50 -15.67
C PRO A 100 -22.87 -4.49 -14.50
N ASP A 101 -23.39 -5.71 -14.64
CA ASP A 101 -23.34 -6.73 -13.58
C ASP A 101 -22.04 -7.56 -13.59
N ALA A 102 -21.22 -7.42 -14.64
CA ALA A 102 -19.94 -8.13 -14.82
C ALA A 102 -18.75 -7.17 -14.87
N ASP A 103 -18.94 -5.90 -14.54
CA ASP A 103 -17.90 -4.89 -14.57
C ASP A 103 -16.94 -5.04 -13.40
N TYR A 104 -15.69 -4.61 -13.64
CA TYR A 104 -14.71 -4.38 -12.60
C TYR A 104 -14.66 -2.89 -12.28
N GLU A 105 -14.78 -2.53 -11.01
CA GLU A 105 -14.63 -1.16 -10.56
C GLU A 105 -13.16 -0.76 -10.57
N LEU A 106 -12.86 0.43 -11.09
CA LEU A 106 -11.53 1.02 -11.11
C LEU A 106 -11.59 2.41 -10.48
N ASP A 107 -10.93 2.59 -9.36
CA ASP A 107 -10.73 3.91 -8.76
C ASP A 107 -9.34 4.45 -9.14
N VAL A 108 -9.33 5.63 -9.76
CA VAL A 108 -8.10 6.32 -10.23
C VAL A 108 -7.87 7.53 -9.34
N VAL A 109 -6.84 7.46 -8.49
CA VAL A 109 -6.53 8.50 -7.50
C VAL A 109 -5.33 9.33 -7.98
N PRO A 110 -5.52 10.59 -8.36
CA PRO A 110 -4.40 11.46 -8.76
C PRO A 110 -3.66 12.01 -7.54
N PHE A 111 -2.35 12.26 -7.69
CA PHE A 111 -1.52 12.96 -6.71
C PHE A 111 -0.42 13.77 -7.42
N GLY A 112 0.41 14.49 -6.68
CA GLY A 112 1.48 15.32 -7.24
C GLY A 112 1.09 16.79 -7.33
N GLY A 113 1.05 17.38 -8.51
CA GLY A 113 0.70 18.79 -8.69
C GLY A 113 -0.70 19.19 -8.26
N VAL A 114 -1.60 18.23 -8.10
CA VAL A 114 -2.97 18.43 -7.61
C VAL A 114 -3.09 18.28 -6.08
N THR A 115 -1.99 17.91 -5.40
CA THR A 115 -1.98 17.73 -3.96
C THR A 115 -1.92 19.06 -3.23
N ALA A 116 -2.92 19.32 -2.41
CA ALA A 116 -3.02 20.49 -1.54
C ALA A 116 -2.22 20.29 -0.23
N PRO A 117 -2.00 21.36 0.57
CA PRO A 117 -1.40 21.26 1.89
C PRO A 117 -2.09 20.18 2.77
N GLY A 118 -1.29 19.42 3.52
CA GLY A 118 -1.76 18.28 4.32
C GLY A 118 -1.95 17.00 3.50
N GLU A 119 -1.34 16.94 2.31
CA GLU A 119 -1.36 15.77 1.41
C GLU A 119 -2.79 15.29 1.08
N LYS A 120 -3.64 16.24 0.74
CA LYS A 120 -5.03 16.00 0.36
C LYS A 120 -5.29 16.45 -1.07
N ILE A 121 -6.25 15.81 -1.73
CA ILE A 121 -6.80 16.28 -2.99
C ILE A 121 -8.26 16.69 -2.80
N TYR A 122 -8.66 17.73 -3.52
CA TYR A 122 -10.01 18.26 -3.53
C TYR A 122 -10.53 18.23 -4.96
N TRP A 123 -11.56 17.43 -5.20
CA TRP A 123 -12.08 17.18 -6.53
C TRP A 123 -12.83 18.39 -7.09
N PRO A 124 -12.38 18.96 -8.22
CA PRO A 124 -13.06 20.11 -8.82
C PRO A 124 -14.40 19.70 -9.46
N PRO A 125 -15.32 20.66 -9.71
CA PRO A 125 -15.23 22.06 -9.30
C PRO A 125 -15.67 22.33 -7.86
N GLU A 126 -16.34 21.37 -7.19
CA GLU A 126 -16.98 21.55 -5.87
C GLU A 126 -16.00 21.34 -4.71
N GLU A 127 -14.72 21.05 -4.99
CA GLU A 127 -13.70 20.67 -3.99
C GLU A 127 -14.11 19.47 -3.11
N SER A 128 -14.96 18.60 -3.66
CA SER A 128 -15.55 17.47 -2.96
C SER A 128 -15.67 16.24 -3.89
N PRO A 129 -15.46 15.01 -3.38
CA PRO A 129 -14.99 14.72 -2.02
C PRO A 129 -13.52 15.13 -1.79
N MET A 130 -13.13 15.26 -0.54
CA MET A 130 -11.74 15.36 -0.14
C MET A 130 -11.18 13.94 0.05
N MET A 131 -9.97 13.68 -0.46
CA MET A 131 -9.28 12.40 -0.28
C MET A 131 -7.85 12.63 0.23
N SER A 132 -7.40 11.81 1.17
CA SER A 132 -5.99 11.79 1.59
C SER A 132 -5.17 11.04 0.55
N VAL A 133 -4.03 11.63 0.18
CA VAL A 133 -2.99 11.01 -0.65
C VAL A 133 -1.65 11.04 0.08
N LYS A 134 -1.72 11.02 1.41
CA LYS A 134 -0.57 11.08 2.30
C LYS A 134 0.40 9.95 1.98
N GLY A 135 1.68 10.28 1.92
CA GLY A 135 2.75 9.34 1.62
C GLY A 135 2.90 8.94 0.14
N PHE A 136 1.90 9.17 -0.74
CA PHE A 136 1.94 8.69 -2.13
C PHE A 136 3.20 9.16 -2.87
N ALA A 137 3.53 10.44 -2.80
CA ALA A 137 4.69 11.01 -3.49
C ALA A 137 6.04 10.44 -3.00
N SER A 138 6.12 10.03 -1.74
CA SER A 138 7.33 9.47 -1.15
C SER A 138 7.46 7.98 -1.44
N VAL A 139 6.42 7.21 -1.14
CA VAL A 139 6.48 5.74 -1.17
C VAL A 139 6.35 5.16 -2.58
N LEU A 140 5.67 5.84 -3.51
CA LEU A 140 5.57 5.35 -4.89
C LEU A 140 6.86 5.53 -5.70
N LYS A 141 7.91 6.10 -5.11
CA LYS A 141 9.28 6.02 -5.64
C LYS A 141 9.95 4.68 -5.35
N ASP A 142 9.45 3.94 -4.37
CA ASP A 142 9.92 2.61 -4.00
C ASP A 142 8.87 1.57 -4.42
N CYS A 143 8.90 1.23 -5.71
CA CYS A 143 7.95 0.31 -6.33
C CYS A 143 8.65 -0.91 -6.92
N VAL A 144 7.88 -1.99 -6.99
CA VAL A 144 8.23 -3.23 -7.67
C VAL A 144 7.50 -3.28 -9.01
N ASP A 145 8.23 -3.61 -10.08
CA ASP A 145 7.63 -3.91 -11.38
C ASP A 145 7.09 -5.35 -11.38
N VAL A 146 5.80 -5.50 -11.47
CA VAL A 146 5.12 -6.79 -11.61
C VAL A 146 5.00 -7.11 -13.09
N VAL A 147 5.57 -8.24 -13.53
CA VAL A 147 5.53 -8.71 -14.93
C VAL A 147 4.63 -9.93 -15.01
N VAL A 148 3.55 -9.82 -15.77
CA VAL A 148 2.55 -10.89 -15.96
C VAL A 148 2.83 -11.63 -17.26
N ASP A 149 3.07 -12.94 -17.18
CA ASP A 149 3.31 -13.87 -18.31
C ASP A 149 4.41 -13.39 -19.30
N ASN A 150 5.31 -12.49 -18.90
CA ASN A 150 6.25 -11.77 -19.76
C ASN A 150 5.59 -10.93 -20.88
N GLU A 151 4.30 -10.58 -20.76
CA GLU A 151 3.54 -9.87 -21.79
C GLU A 151 3.28 -8.41 -21.46
N PHE A 152 3.02 -8.09 -20.21
CA PHE A 152 2.79 -6.72 -19.75
C PHE A 152 3.27 -6.54 -18.31
N SER A 153 3.46 -5.29 -17.91
CA SER A 153 3.90 -4.94 -16.57
C SER A 153 3.11 -3.77 -16.00
N PHE A 154 3.10 -3.70 -14.68
CA PHE A 154 2.60 -2.58 -13.90
C PHE A 154 3.38 -2.48 -12.59
N LYS A 155 3.19 -1.37 -11.85
CA LYS A 155 3.91 -1.13 -10.60
C LYS A 155 3.00 -1.34 -9.40
N ILE A 156 3.57 -1.91 -8.33
CA ILE A 156 2.99 -1.90 -6.97
C ILE A 156 4.00 -1.28 -6.00
N PRO A 157 3.57 -0.70 -4.87
CA PRO A 157 4.48 -0.35 -3.80
C PRO A 157 5.27 -1.57 -3.31
N SER A 158 6.53 -1.41 -2.94
CA SER A 158 7.27 -2.44 -2.20
C SER A 158 6.57 -2.75 -0.87
N ALA A 159 6.96 -3.81 -0.16
CA ALA A 159 6.37 -4.12 1.14
C ALA A 159 6.58 -3.00 2.18
N PRO A 160 7.77 -2.35 2.29
CA PRO A 160 7.95 -1.17 3.12
C PRO A 160 7.05 0.01 2.73
N ALA A 161 6.97 0.31 1.43
CA ALA A 161 6.13 1.38 0.91
C ALA A 161 4.63 1.09 1.15
N PHE A 162 4.19 -0.15 0.96
CA PHE A 162 2.82 -0.56 1.25
C PHE A 162 2.49 -0.45 2.75
N PHE A 163 3.42 -0.84 3.63
CA PHE A 163 3.26 -0.69 5.07
C PHE A 163 3.01 0.77 5.46
N VAL A 164 3.80 1.70 4.91
CA VAL A 164 3.61 3.16 5.13
C VAL A 164 2.25 3.63 4.68
N LEU A 165 1.81 3.25 3.46
CA LEU A 165 0.48 3.61 2.97
C LEU A 165 -0.64 3.05 3.87
N LYS A 166 -0.45 1.86 4.44
CA LYS A 166 -1.40 1.25 5.37
C LYS A 166 -1.41 1.93 6.73
N PHE A 167 -0.26 2.38 7.22
CA PHE A 167 -0.20 3.12 8.46
C PHE A 167 -0.88 4.49 8.33
N ASP A 168 -0.65 5.23 7.24
CA ASP A 168 -1.34 6.49 6.96
C ASP A 168 -2.86 6.29 6.83
N ALA A 169 -3.29 5.25 6.11
CA ALA A 169 -4.70 4.92 5.99
C ALA A 169 -5.32 4.51 7.33
N TRP A 170 -4.58 3.80 8.18
CA TRP A 170 -5.00 3.45 9.53
C TRP A 170 -5.21 4.70 10.40
N LEU A 171 -4.28 5.64 10.38
CA LEU A 171 -4.41 6.92 11.09
C LEU A 171 -5.69 7.66 10.70
N ASP A 172 -6.07 7.62 9.42
CA ASP A 172 -7.25 8.32 8.91
C ASP A 172 -8.57 7.61 9.25
N ARG A 173 -8.61 6.26 9.32
CA ARG A 173 -9.88 5.51 9.32
C ARG A 173 -9.96 4.30 10.25
N HIS A 174 -9.06 4.12 11.20
CA HIS A 174 -9.02 2.95 12.10
C HIS A 174 -10.30 2.77 12.94
N LEU A 175 -11.07 3.83 13.16
CA LEU A 175 -12.36 3.75 13.86
C LEU A 175 -13.47 3.12 12.99
N LEU A 176 -13.30 3.04 11.68
CA LEU A 176 -14.29 2.48 10.75
C LEU A 176 -14.08 0.98 10.50
N ASN A 177 -12.84 0.53 10.49
CA ASN A 177 -12.48 -0.88 10.26
C ASN A 177 -11.02 -1.16 10.65
N ASP A 178 -10.68 -2.46 10.76
CA ASP A 178 -9.36 -2.95 11.17
C ASP A 178 -8.47 -3.43 9.99
N LYS A 179 -8.91 -3.21 8.75
CA LYS A 179 -8.27 -3.79 7.55
C LYS A 179 -6.82 -3.36 7.39
N ASP A 180 -6.53 -2.08 7.65
CA ASP A 180 -5.19 -1.54 7.45
C ASP A 180 -4.21 -2.06 8.51
N ALA A 181 -4.62 -2.20 9.78
CA ALA A 181 -3.83 -2.83 10.82
C ALA A 181 -3.54 -4.31 10.51
N LYS A 182 -4.54 -5.06 10.04
CA LYS A 182 -4.37 -6.46 9.61
C LYS A 182 -3.44 -6.61 8.41
N ASP A 183 -3.48 -5.68 7.47
CA ASP A 183 -2.58 -5.68 6.32
C ASP A 183 -1.13 -5.38 6.75
N MET A 184 -0.91 -4.50 7.74
CA MET A 184 0.41 -4.27 8.34
C MET A 184 0.90 -5.51 9.10
N SER A 185 0.06 -6.11 9.93
CA SER A 185 0.42 -7.33 10.67
C SER A 185 0.78 -8.48 9.76
N PHE A 186 0.08 -8.62 8.63
CA PHE A 186 0.42 -9.60 7.61
C PHE A 186 1.86 -9.40 7.10
N ILE A 187 2.28 -8.15 6.85
CA ILE A 187 3.65 -7.86 6.43
C ILE A 187 4.63 -8.24 7.54
N LEU A 188 4.42 -7.81 8.78
CA LEU A 188 5.30 -8.13 9.91
C LEU A 188 5.50 -9.64 10.07
N ALA A 189 4.43 -10.42 9.91
CA ALA A 189 4.46 -11.87 10.05
C ALA A 189 5.31 -12.60 9.00
N ASN A 190 5.40 -12.04 7.78
CA ASN A 190 6.00 -12.75 6.64
C ASN A 190 7.32 -12.11 6.16
N TYR A 191 7.60 -10.88 6.55
CA TYR A 191 8.74 -10.12 6.04
C TYR A 191 10.09 -10.74 6.42
N TYR A 192 10.24 -11.19 7.65
CA TYR A 192 11.45 -11.85 8.11
C TYR A 192 11.80 -13.08 7.26
N LEU A 193 10.84 -13.97 7.05
CA LEU A 193 11.07 -15.23 6.34
C LEU A 193 11.52 -15.01 4.89
N HIS A 194 11.00 -13.95 4.27
CA HIS A 194 11.31 -13.61 2.88
C HIS A 194 12.64 -12.87 2.74
N GLU A 195 12.94 -11.93 3.64
CA GLU A 195 14.06 -11.00 3.51
C GLU A 195 15.31 -11.38 4.34
N ILE A 196 15.26 -12.47 5.12
CA ILE A 196 16.38 -12.87 6.00
C ILE A 196 17.69 -13.14 5.26
N THR A 197 17.63 -13.52 3.99
CA THR A 197 18.81 -13.76 3.17
C THR A 197 19.44 -12.48 2.63
N SER A 198 18.78 -11.33 2.78
CA SER A 198 19.33 -10.04 2.38
C SER A 198 20.48 -9.65 3.27
N PRO A 199 21.67 -9.30 2.71
CA PRO A 199 22.81 -8.82 3.50
C PRO A 199 22.48 -7.62 4.41
N ALA A 200 21.51 -6.80 4.02
CA ALA A 200 21.07 -5.64 4.80
C ALA A 200 20.40 -6.02 6.13
N HIS A 201 19.93 -7.25 6.27
CA HIS A 201 19.18 -7.72 7.42
C HIS A 201 19.90 -8.75 8.30
N LEU A 202 21.15 -9.12 7.96
CA LEU A 202 21.89 -10.14 8.72
C LEU A 202 22.09 -9.77 10.19
N GLU A 203 22.21 -8.48 10.51
CA GLU A 203 22.35 -8.00 11.88
C GLU A 203 21.10 -8.21 12.76
N VAL A 204 19.93 -8.53 12.17
CA VAL A 204 18.70 -8.72 12.94
C VAL A 204 18.84 -9.82 13.99
N LEU A 205 19.61 -10.87 13.67
CA LEU A 205 19.81 -12.00 14.58
C LEU A 205 20.65 -11.62 15.81
N ASP A 206 21.47 -10.58 15.71
CA ASP A 206 22.34 -10.13 16.80
C ASP A 206 21.64 -9.17 17.78
N VAL A 207 20.52 -8.56 17.33
CA VAL A 207 19.84 -7.50 18.10
C VAL A 207 18.50 -7.92 18.69
N LEU A 208 17.97 -9.08 18.27
CA LEU A 208 16.70 -9.57 18.77
C LEU A 208 16.84 -10.35 20.08
N PRO A 209 15.84 -10.23 20.99
CA PRO A 209 15.84 -10.99 22.25
C PRO A 209 15.65 -12.49 22.04
N ASP A 210 16.07 -13.26 23.02
CA ASP A 210 15.76 -14.68 23.17
C ASP A 210 14.56 -14.84 24.14
N PRO A 211 13.48 -15.56 23.79
CA PRO A 211 13.32 -16.37 22.58
C PRO A 211 13.06 -15.54 21.31
N PHE A 212 13.57 -16.04 20.17
CA PHE A 212 13.40 -15.41 18.87
C PHE A 212 11.93 -15.46 18.42
N GLU A 213 11.42 -14.29 17.99
CA GLU A 213 10.04 -14.15 17.53
C GLU A 213 10.01 -13.56 16.10
N PRO A 214 9.58 -14.32 15.06
CA PRO A 214 9.60 -13.88 13.66
C PRO A 214 8.82 -12.59 13.41
N PHE A 215 7.71 -12.36 14.12
CA PHE A 215 6.90 -11.15 13.99
C PHE A 215 7.67 -9.89 14.43
N ILE A 216 8.45 -10.00 15.52
CA ILE A 216 9.29 -8.91 16.03
C ILE A 216 10.48 -8.70 15.10
N ALA A 217 11.05 -9.78 14.55
CA ALA A 217 12.09 -9.70 13.53
C ALA A 217 11.61 -8.95 12.29
N GLY A 218 10.42 -9.28 11.79
CA GLY A 218 9.78 -8.58 10.69
C GLY A 218 9.56 -7.09 10.98
N ALA A 219 9.19 -6.74 12.21
CA ALA A 219 9.03 -5.35 12.63
C ALA A 219 10.36 -4.57 12.62
N TYR A 220 11.45 -5.19 13.07
CA TYR A 220 12.79 -4.58 13.01
C TYR A 220 13.23 -4.34 11.58
N MET A 221 13.11 -5.36 10.72
CA MET A 221 13.54 -5.29 9.32
C MET A 221 12.73 -4.28 8.53
N ILE A 222 11.40 -4.32 8.65
CA ILE A 222 10.51 -3.38 7.94
C ILE A 222 10.79 -1.93 8.35
N ALA A 223 11.08 -1.69 9.65
CA ALA A 223 11.43 -0.36 10.12
C ALA A 223 12.71 0.17 9.47
N LYS A 224 13.74 -0.68 9.34
CA LYS A 224 15.00 -0.34 8.66
C LYS A 224 14.78 0.04 7.20
N ASP A 225 13.92 -0.70 6.49
CA ASP A 225 13.66 -0.46 5.07
C ASP A 225 12.71 0.72 4.83
N ILE A 226 11.87 1.08 5.81
CA ILE A 226 11.03 2.28 5.74
C ILE A 226 11.83 3.57 5.97
N ILE A 227 12.83 3.56 6.84
CA ILE A 227 13.61 4.76 7.20
C ILE A 227 14.11 5.55 5.99
N PRO A 228 14.75 4.95 4.95
CA PRO A 228 15.21 5.70 3.79
C PRO A 228 14.08 6.26 2.90
N LEU A 229 12.85 5.78 3.04
CA LEU A 229 11.71 6.24 2.24
C LEU A 229 11.12 7.55 2.77
N LEU A 230 11.32 7.85 4.05
CA LEU A 230 10.63 8.92 4.75
C LEU A 230 11.57 10.04 5.17
N LYS A 231 11.03 11.25 5.19
CA LYS A 231 11.73 12.40 5.77
C LYS A 231 11.72 12.31 7.30
N ARG A 232 12.70 12.98 7.90
CA ARG A 232 12.87 13.03 9.37
C ARG A 232 11.62 13.49 10.12
N ASP A 233 10.95 14.51 9.62
CA ASP A 233 9.72 15.06 10.23
C ASP A 233 8.56 14.06 10.21
N VAL A 234 8.45 13.28 9.14
CA VAL A 234 7.45 12.20 9.01
C VAL A 234 7.77 11.05 9.98
N LEU A 235 9.05 10.64 10.08
CA LEU A 235 9.46 9.63 11.06
C LEU A 235 9.12 10.06 12.50
N LEU A 236 9.39 11.32 12.87
CA LEU A 236 9.05 11.86 14.19
C LEU A 236 7.53 11.90 14.43
N SER A 237 6.74 12.23 13.42
CA SER A 237 5.28 12.15 13.53
C SER A 237 4.82 10.72 13.79
N TYR A 238 5.34 9.74 13.05
CA TYR A 238 5.00 8.34 13.26
C TYR A 238 5.42 7.81 14.63
N VAL A 239 6.60 8.21 15.13
CA VAL A 239 7.01 7.89 16.50
C VAL A 239 5.98 8.41 17.50
N SER A 240 5.56 9.68 17.36
CA SER A 240 4.56 10.27 18.25
C SER A 240 3.23 9.53 18.21
N ASP A 241 2.75 9.16 17.01
CA ASP A 241 1.49 8.45 16.83
C ASP A 241 1.54 7.03 17.43
N ILE A 242 2.66 6.31 17.21
CA ILE A 242 2.86 4.96 17.75
C ILE A 242 3.00 5.01 19.28
N GLU A 243 3.81 5.93 19.83
CA GLU A 243 3.99 6.08 21.29
C GLU A 243 2.65 6.44 21.97
N ALA A 244 1.82 7.27 21.34
CA ALA A 244 0.47 7.59 21.83
C ALA A 244 -0.45 6.35 21.87
N GLU A 245 -0.34 5.47 20.88
CA GLU A 245 -1.08 4.19 20.89
C GLU A 245 -0.54 3.21 21.94
N LEU A 246 0.78 3.07 22.05
CA LEU A 246 1.42 2.23 23.07
C LEU A 246 1.04 2.64 24.51
N ALA A 247 0.91 3.95 24.75
CA ALA A 247 0.50 4.50 26.06
C ALA A 247 -0.96 4.18 26.44
N LYS A 248 -1.82 3.83 25.47
CA LYS A 248 -3.21 3.41 25.72
C LYS A 248 -3.30 1.96 26.23
N GLU A 249 -2.21 1.21 26.18
CA GLU A 249 -2.14 -0.20 26.58
C GLU A 249 -3.23 -1.05 25.89
N GLN A 250 -3.99 -1.84 26.63
CA GLN A 250 -5.05 -2.69 26.11
C GLN A 250 -6.21 -1.93 25.42
N ARG A 251 -6.28 -0.60 25.57
CA ARG A 251 -7.26 0.25 24.87
C ARG A 251 -6.75 0.76 23.52
N SER A 252 -5.52 0.45 23.16
CA SER A 252 -4.95 0.83 21.86
C SER A 252 -5.69 0.14 20.71
N GLN A 253 -6.17 0.92 19.78
CA GLN A 253 -6.75 0.39 18.54
C GLN A 253 -5.67 -0.23 17.65
N LEU A 254 -4.47 0.37 17.61
CA LEU A 254 -3.36 -0.15 16.84
C LEU A 254 -2.99 -1.57 17.31
N LEU A 255 -2.79 -1.75 18.62
CA LEU A 255 -2.39 -3.04 19.16
C LEU A 255 -3.49 -4.08 19.02
N THR A 256 -4.72 -3.75 19.40
CA THR A 256 -5.84 -4.70 19.37
C THR A 256 -6.23 -5.13 17.95
N GLN A 257 -6.19 -4.22 16.99
CA GLN A 257 -6.48 -4.51 15.59
C GLN A 257 -5.33 -5.27 14.88
N SER A 258 -4.10 -5.14 15.39
CA SER A 258 -2.92 -5.85 14.86
C SER A 258 -2.80 -7.28 15.38
N MET A 259 -3.56 -7.68 16.41
CA MET A 259 -3.54 -9.06 16.93
C MET A 259 -4.12 -10.06 15.92
N GLY A 260 -3.59 -11.26 15.95
CA GLY A 260 -4.02 -12.39 15.12
C GLY A 260 -4.02 -13.69 15.91
N PRO A 261 -4.43 -14.82 15.29
CA PRO A 261 -4.45 -16.12 15.96
C PRO A 261 -3.08 -16.55 16.50
N GLU A 262 -2.00 -16.11 15.86
CA GLU A 262 -0.62 -16.51 16.17
C GLU A 262 0.14 -15.45 16.98
N TYR A 263 -0.36 -14.19 17.03
CA TYR A 263 0.32 -13.07 17.65
C TYR A 263 -0.59 -12.41 18.70
N GLY A 264 -0.26 -12.64 19.97
CA GLY A 264 -0.96 -12.03 21.10
C GLY A 264 -0.50 -10.59 21.36
N TYR A 265 -1.13 -9.96 22.35
CA TYR A 265 -0.92 -8.57 22.72
C TYR A 265 0.55 -8.23 22.99
N ASP A 266 1.27 -9.07 23.74
CA ASP A 266 2.66 -8.75 24.13
C ASP A 266 3.61 -8.74 22.93
N ILE A 267 3.48 -9.71 22.01
CA ILE A 267 4.26 -9.78 20.76
C ILE A 267 3.98 -8.55 19.89
N VAL A 268 2.70 -8.22 19.71
CA VAL A 268 2.30 -7.06 18.91
C VAL A 268 2.80 -5.76 19.52
N ARG A 269 2.69 -5.60 20.84
CA ARG A 269 3.17 -4.43 21.56
C ARG A 269 4.69 -4.27 21.43
N GLU A 270 5.44 -5.36 21.55
CA GLU A 270 6.89 -5.35 21.37
C GLU A 270 7.28 -4.98 19.94
N ALA A 271 6.64 -5.56 18.93
CA ALA A 271 6.88 -5.24 17.53
C ALA A 271 6.69 -3.74 17.22
N TRP A 272 5.59 -3.13 17.68
CA TRP A 272 5.36 -1.68 17.51
C TRP A 272 6.33 -0.83 18.32
N THR A 273 6.79 -1.33 19.47
CA THR A 273 7.85 -0.67 20.26
C THR A 273 9.19 -0.67 19.50
N VAL A 274 9.53 -1.78 18.85
CA VAL A 274 10.73 -1.88 17.99
C VAL A 274 10.65 -0.89 16.83
N ILE A 275 9.53 -0.82 16.11
CA ILE A 275 9.34 0.14 15.01
C ILE A 275 9.55 1.58 15.49
N ALA A 276 8.89 1.97 16.59
CA ALA A 276 9.02 3.31 17.14
C ALA A 276 10.47 3.65 17.53
N ASN A 277 11.18 2.69 18.15
CA ASN A 277 12.57 2.87 18.58
C ASN A 277 13.51 3.05 17.38
N GLU A 278 13.38 2.23 16.32
CA GLU A 278 14.20 2.36 15.12
C GLU A 278 13.95 3.69 14.38
N PHE A 279 12.70 4.11 14.24
CA PHE A 279 12.37 5.42 13.67
C PHE A 279 12.94 6.57 14.50
N LYS A 280 12.85 6.48 15.84
CA LYS A 280 13.40 7.49 16.77
C LYS A 280 14.92 7.61 16.68
N LYS A 281 15.62 6.47 16.64
CA LYS A 281 17.09 6.43 16.45
C LYS A 281 17.47 7.11 15.14
N ALA A 282 16.83 6.74 14.03
CA ALA A 282 17.11 7.30 12.72
C ALA A 282 16.80 8.81 12.62
N ALA A 283 15.79 9.28 13.33
CA ALA A 283 15.44 10.69 13.34
C ALA A 283 16.37 11.55 14.25
N GLN A 284 17.16 10.94 15.12
CA GLN A 284 18.11 11.63 16.02
C GLN A 284 19.56 11.67 15.47
N GLY A 285 19.90 10.73 14.59
CA GLY A 285 21.21 10.66 13.91
C GLY A 285 21.22 11.52 12.66
#